data_58b8c8b82910aff38375bacc263628e6
#
_entry.id   58b8c8b82910aff38375bacc263628e6
#
_cell.length_a   1.000
_cell.length_b   1.000
_cell.length_c   1.000
_cell.angle_alpha   90.00
_cell.angle_beta   90.00
_cell.angle_gamma   90.00
#
_symmetry.space_group_name_H-M   'P 1'
#
loop_
_entity.id
_entity.type
_entity.pdbx_description
1 polymer ?
#
loop_
_entity_poly.entity_id
_entity_poly.type
_entity_poly.pdbx_seq_one_letter_code
_entity_poly.pdbx_strand_id
1 'polypeptide(L)'
;MSKKKDLTAAVTMFGQGSVRATPDLIRVTVSVESRAGQVGAAYTRAGQRVAAVTDSLRGYGVAAADIATSGLSVRTETVWDERQGNRITGYLASTDLVVALRDIGEDAEPGPAAIIAASVGAGGGDVRLGGLVRTVADQAGLLARARDAAWDDALAKAERYAGRAGRTLGAVLEITEHTGGMPQYAPKLRAVSAPMGESFAAAPVPVELGESEITASVRVTWQLD
;
A
#
# COMPACT_ATOMS: atom_id res chain seq x y z
N MET A 1 -22.14 -6.68 56.50
CA MET A 1 -23.12 -6.25 55.51
C MET A 1 -22.47 -6.30 54.14
N SER A 2 -22.81 -7.38 53.41
CA SER A 2 -22.27 -7.59 52.06
C SER A 2 -22.95 -6.63 51.07
N LYS A 3 -22.20 -5.73 50.43
CA LYS A 3 -22.72 -4.88 49.35
C LYS A 3 -23.10 -5.78 48.18
N LYS A 4 -24.41 -6.00 48.00
CA LYS A 4 -24.95 -6.61 46.80
C LYS A 4 -24.49 -5.73 45.61
N LYS A 5 -23.58 -6.23 44.81
CA LYS A 5 -23.16 -5.58 43.58
C LYS A 5 -24.38 -5.62 42.65
N ASP A 6 -25.07 -4.47 42.45
CA ASP A 6 -26.12 -4.39 41.45
C ASP A 6 -25.50 -4.76 40.09
N LEU A 7 -25.76 -5.96 39.65
CA LEU A 7 -25.38 -6.46 38.32
C LEU A 7 -26.29 -5.74 37.31
N THR A 8 -25.82 -4.64 36.78
CA THR A 8 -26.49 -3.99 35.64
C THR A 8 -26.55 -4.99 34.49
N ALA A 9 -27.76 -5.34 34.07
CA ALA A 9 -27.93 -6.21 32.92
C ALA A 9 -27.32 -5.53 31.68
N ALA A 10 -26.49 -6.24 30.97
CA ALA A 10 -25.80 -5.71 29.80
C ALA A 10 -25.71 -6.74 28.68
N VAL A 11 -25.59 -6.26 27.47
CA VAL A 11 -25.33 -7.06 26.28
C VAL A 11 -24.06 -6.58 25.60
N THR A 12 -23.18 -7.49 25.25
CA THR A 12 -21.94 -7.19 24.51
C THR A 12 -21.99 -7.85 23.15
N MET A 13 -21.82 -7.06 22.07
CA MET A 13 -21.79 -7.58 20.70
C MET A 13 -20.50 -7.21 20.01
N PHE A 14 -20.11 -8.05 19.07
CA PHE A 14 -19.04 -7.80 18.13
C PHE A 14 -19.65 -7.46 16.78
N GLY A 15 -19.29 -6.29 16.27
CA GLY A 15 -19.65 -5.86 14.94
C GLY A 15 -18.48 -5.96 13.97
N GLN A 16 -18.79 -6.28 12.74
CA GLN A 16 -17.84 -6.32 11.63
C GLN A 16 -18.40 -5.48 10.47
N GLY A 17 -17.53 -4.67 9.87
CA GLY A 17 -17.86 -3.90 8.69
C GLY A 17 -16.78 -4.05 7.65
N SER A 18 -17.16 -4.06 6.39
CA SER A 18 -16.26 -4.06 5.26
C SER A 18 -16.72 -3.10 4.18
N VAL A 19 -15.75 -2.47 3.52
CA VAL A 19 -16.00 -1.59 2.37
C VAL A 19 -15.05 -1.99 1.26
N ARG A 20 -15.59 -2.13 0.04
CA ARG A 20 -14.81 -2.38 -1.16
C ARG A 20 -14.66 -1.09 -1.96
N ALA A 21 -13.49 -0.94 -2.55
CA ALA A 21 -13.22 0.16 -3.46
C ALA A 21 -12.24 -0.28 -4.55
N THR A 22 -12.43 0.26 -5.75
CA THR A 22 -11.43 0.14 -6.81
C THR A 22 -10.24 1.03 -6.47
N PRO A 23 -9.00 0.52 -6.56
CA PRO A 23 -7.81 1.34 -6.39
C PRO A 23 -7.79 2.51 -7.39
N ASP A 24 -7.49 3.69 -6.90
CA ASP A 24 -7.35 4.94 -7.66
C ASP A 24 -5.91 5.48 -7.61
N LEU A 25 -5.00 4.74 -6.99
CA LEU A 25 -3.61 5.10 -6.78
C LEU A 25 -2.70 3.89 -6.95
N ILE A 26 -1.63 4.05 -7.75
CA ILE A 26 -0.51 3.12 -7.80
C ILE A 26 0.69 3.75 -7.13
N ARG A 27 1.30 3.05 -6.18
CA ARG A 27 2.63 3.38 -5.65
C ARG A 27 3.65 2.44 -6.25
N VAL A 28 4.68 3.00 -6.86
CA VAL A 28 5.79 2.24 -7.44
C VAL A 28 7.11 2.74 -6.86
N THR A 29 8.02 1.82 -6.58
CA THR A 29 9.38 2.15 -6.18
C THR A 29 10.30 1.99 -7.39
N VAL A 30 11.02 3.04 -7.72
CA VAL A 30 12.04 3.05 -8.77
C VAL A 30 13.40 3.22 -8.11
N SER A 31 14.20 2.17 -8.10
CA SER A 31 15.54 2.18 -7.51
C SER A 31 16.57 2.54 -8.56
N VAL A 32 17.46 3.45 -8.22
CA VAL A 32 18.60 3.84 -9.06
C VAL A 32 19.88 3.31 -8.41
N GLU A 33 20.63 2.50 -9.16
CA GLU A 33 21.89 1.92 -8.72
C GLU A 33 23.01 2.23 -9.72
N SER A 34 23.92 3.13 -9.36
CA SER A 34 24.99 3.57 -10.25
C SER A 34 26.38 3.18 -9.72
N ARG A 35 27.15 2.47 -10.54
CA ARG A 35 28.51 2.00 -10.22
C ARG A 35 29.55 2.91 -10.85
N ALA A 36 30.64 3.16 -10.10
CA ALA A 36 31.83 3.84 -10.63
C ALA A 36 33.09 3.47 -9.83
N GLY A 37 34.26 3.79 -10.39
CA GLY A 37 35.56 3.57 -9.73
C GLY A 37 35.85 4.56 -8.59
N GLN A 38 35.07 5.61 -8.43
CA GLN A 38 35.22 6.63 -7.38
C GLN A 38 33.88 6.99 -6.78
N VAL A 39 33.84 7.32 -5.50
CA VAL A 39 32.64 7.71 -4.73
C VAL A 39 31.90 8.86 -5.42
N GLY A 40 32.60 9.95 -5.74
CA GLY A 40 32.01 11.13 -6.37
C GLY A 40 31.40 10.84 -7.74
N ALA A 41 32.04 9.99 -8.52
CA ALA A 41 31.53 9.60 -9.84
C ALA A 41 30.27 8.72 -9.72
N ALA A 42 30.23 7.77 -8.78
CA ALA A 42 29.04 6.97 -8.51
C ALA A 42 27.85 7.85 -8.08
N TYR A 43 28.10 8.79 -7.14
CA TYR A 43 27.11 9.73 -6.65
C TYR A 43 26.56 10.63 -7.77
N THR A 44 27.45 11.25 -8.54
CA THR A 44 27.06 12.15 -9.64
C THR A 44 26.24 11.41 -10.69
N ARG A 45 26.65 10.19 -11.04
CA ARG A 45 25.92 9.38 -12.00
C ARG A 45 24.53 9.00 -11.48
N ALA A 46 24.40 8.62 -10.21
CA ALA A 46 23.09 8.35 -9.59
C ALA A 46 22.19 9.59 -9.66
N GLY A 47 22.71 10.77 -9.33
CA GLY A 47 21.96 12.03 -9.41
C GLY A 47 21.46 12.34 -10.82
N GLN A 48 22.29 12.12 -11.85
CA GLN A 48 21.87 12.28 -13.26
C GLN A 48 20.74 11.32 -13.64
N ARG A 49 20.80 10.06 -13.17
CA ARG A 49 19.74 9.07 -13.41
C ARG A 49 18.43 9.42 -12.72
N VAL A 50 18.53 9.84 -11.45
CA VAL A 50 17.36 10.35 -10.69
C VAL A 50 16.73 11.53 -11.41
N ALA A 51 17.51 12.49 -11.87
CA ALA A 51 17.00 13.64 -12.62
C ALA A 51 16.27 13.19 -13.89
N ALA A 52 16.87 12.31 -14.70
CA ALA A 52 16.26 11.82 -15.92
C ALA A 52 14.92 11.09 -15.66
N VAL A 53 14.86 10.24 -14.64
CA VAL A 53 13.61 9.55 -14.23
C VAL A 53 12.56 10.58 -13.78
N THR A 54 12.95 11.53 -12.93
CA THR A 54 12.04 12.56 -12.40
C THR A 54 11.50 13.47 -13.49
N ASP A 55 12.35 13.88 -14.43
CA ASP A 55 11.94 14.73 -15.55
C ASP A 55 10.99 13.98 -16.50
N SER A 56 11.24 12.70 -16.73
CA SER A 56 10.30 11.84 -17.46
C SER A 56 8.94 11.77 -16.78
N LEU A 57 8.90 11.47 -15.46
CA LEU A 57 7.66 11.41 -14.68
C LEU A 57 6.88 12.74 -14.76
N ARG A 58 7.57 13.87 -14.60
CA ARG A 58 6.97 15.20 -14.69
C ARG A 58 6.44 15.49 -16.10
N GLY A 59 7.15 15.04 -17.11
CA GLY A 59 6.70 15.14 -18.51
C GLY A 59 5.38 14.44 -18.78
N TYR A 60 5.08 13.39 -18.00
CA TYR A 60 3.80 12.68 -18.00
C TYR A 60 2.78 13.25 -16.98
N GLY A 61 3.03 14.40 -16.41
CA GLY A 61 2.09 15.07 -15.51
C GLY A 61 2.12 14.61 -14.07
N VAL A 62 3.08 13.74 -13.66
CA VAL A 62 3.19 13.33 -12.26
C VAL A 62 3.62 14.53 -11.42
N ALA A 63 2.82 14.88 -10.42
CA ALA A 63 3.05 16.03 -9.57
C ALA A 63 4.32 15.85 -8.71
N ALA A 64 5.02 16.96 -8.43
CA ALA A 64 6.22 16.91 -7.60
C ALA A 64 5.95 16.33 -6.19
N ALA A 65 4.75 16.56 -5.64
CA ALA A 65 4.33 16.00 -4.35
C ALA A 65 4.14 14.47 -4.37
N ASP A 66 3.96 13.88 -5.55
CA ASP A 66 3.78 12.45 -5.76
C ASP A 66 5.11 11.73 -6.10
N ILE A 67 6.23 12.43 -6.07
CA ILE A 67 7.58 11.89 -6.27
C ILE A 67 8.41 12.17 -5.02
N ALA A 68 8.75 11.13 -4.27
CA ALA A 68 9.57 11.25 -3.08
C ALA A 68 10.87 10.46 -3.25
N THR A 69 12.02 11.09 -2.93
CA THR A 69 13.31 10.39 -2.84
C THR A 69 13.42 9.77 -1.45
N SER A 70 13.73 8.49 -1.39
CA SER A 70 13.91 7.74 -0.16
C SER A 70 15.25 7.01 -0.19
N GLY A 71 16.04 7.25 0.83
CA GLY A 71 17.35 6.61 0.99
C GLY A 71 18.35 7.03 -0.09
N LEU A 72 19.49 7.54 0.35
CA LEU A 72 20.64 7.76 -0.50
C LEU A 72 21.85 7.17 0.21
N SER A 73 22.50 6.22 -0.43
CA SER A 73 23.70 5.58 0.13
C SER A 73 24.78 5.41 -0.93
N VAL A 74 26.03 5.45 -0.48
CA VAL A 74 27.15 5.02 -1.32
C VAL A 74 27.95 4.00 -0.52
N ARG A 75 28.12 2.81 -1.10
CA ARG A 75 28.86 1.72 -0.47
C ARG A 75 30.03 1.27 -1.36
N THR A 76 31.05 0.73 -0.74
CA THR A 76 32.17 0.10 -1.43
C THR A 76 31.74 -1.27 -1.98
N GLU A 77 32.14 -1.59 -3.20
CA GLU A 77 32.10 -2.96 -3.75
C GLU A 77 33.49 -3.58 -3.57
N THR A 78 33.52 -4.76 -2.98
CA THR A 78 34.77 -5.49 -2.73
C THR A 78 34.69 -6.89 -3.31
N VAL A 79 35.84 -7.37 -3.80
CA VAL A 79 36.02 -8.76 -4.21
C VAL A 79 37.11 -9.37 -3.34
N TRP A 80 36.87 -10.59 -2.89
CA TRP A 80 37.89 -11.38 -2.18
C TRP A 80 38.89 -11.93 -3.20
N ASP A 81 40.19 -11.65 -2.97
CA ASP A 81 41.31 -12.20 -3.72
C ASP A 81 42.12 -13.08 -2.77
N GLU A 82 42.44 -14.31 -3.19
CA GLU A 82 43.17 -15.28 -2.35
C GLU A 82 44.56 -14.80 -1.92
N ARG A 83 45.17 -13.88 -2.68
CA ARG A 83 46.52 -13.39 -2.42
C ARG A 83 46.57 -12.04 -1.74
N GLN A 84 45.52 -11.20 -1.93
CA GLN A 84 45.50 -9.79 -1.46
C GLN A 84 44.39 -9.52 -0.45
N GLY A 85 43.51 -10.50 -0.15
CA GLY A 85 42.38 -10.31 0.72
C GLY A 85 41.25 -9.48 0.06
N ASN A 86 40.50 -8.73 0.84
CA ASN A 86 39.43 -7.85 0.34
C ASN A 86 40.00 -6.67 -0.45
N ARG A 87 39.71 -6.63 -1.75
CA ARG A 87 40.08 -5.53 -2.64
C ARG A 87 38.83 -4.74 -3.06
N ILE A 88 38.88 -3.40 -2.91
CA ILE A 88 37.85 -2.51 -3.41
C ILE A 88 37.89 -2.53 -4.94
N THR A 89 36.77 -2.85 -5.56
CA THR A 89 36.61 -2.90 -7.03
C THR A 89 35.84 -1.69 -7.55
N GLY A 90 35.09 -1.00 -6.68
CA GLY A 90 34.32 0.18 -7.03
C GLY A 90 33.43 0.66 -5.92
N TYR A 91 32.54 1.54 -6.30
CA TYR A 91 31.53 2.14 -5.42
C TYR A 91 30.16 2.06 -6.07
N LEU A 92 29.17 1.70 -5.27
CA LEU A 92 27.77 1.67 -5.67
C LEU A 92 27.01 2.77 -4.95
N ALA A 93 26.49 3.73 -5.69
CA ALA A 93 25.50 4.70 -5.20
C ALA A 93 24.10 4.15 -5.46
N SER A 94 23.27 4.13 -4.44
CA SER A 94 21.87 3.71 -4.54
C SER A 94 20.91 4.71 -3.92
N THR A 95 19.76 4.91 -4.56
CA THR A 95 18.66 5.73 -4.05
C THR A 95 17.35 5.20 -4.61
N ASP A 96 16.26 5.38 -3.85
CA ASP A 96 14.92 4.98 -4.26
C ASP A 96 14.04 6.20 -4.50
N LEU A 97 13.25 6.14 -5.53
CA LEU A 97 12.13 7.05 -5.79
C LEU A 97 10.83 6.30 -5.49
N VAL A 98 10.03 6.82 -4.59
CA VAL A 98 8.65 6.37 -4.38
C VAL A 98 7.75 7.29 -5.16
N VAL A 99 7.06 6.72 -6.15
CA VAL A 99 6.21 7.46 -7.08
C VAL A 99 4.77 7.05 -6.86
N ALA A 100 3.87 8.02 -6.73
CA ALA A 100 2.44 7.82 -6.67
C ALA A 100 1.82 8.22 -8.01
N LEU A 101 1.25 7.27 -8.73
CA LEU A 101 0.52 7.51 -9.97
C LEU A 101 -0.97 7.56 -9.67
N ARG A 102 -1.59 8.70 -9.99
CA ARG A 102 -3.02 8.95 -9.88
C ARG A 102 -3.68 8.78 -11.25
N ASP A 103 -5.00 8.86 -11.29
CA ASP A 103 -5.76 8.77 -12.55
C ASP A 103 -5.41 7.51 -13.34
N ILE A 104 -5.48 6.37 -12.64
CA ILE A 104 -5.08 5.05 -13.14
C ILE A 104 -6.24 4.25 -13.76
N GLY A 105 -7.36 4.91 -14.07
CA GLY A 105 -8.52 4.30 -14.70
C GLY A 105 -8.20 3.63 -16.05
N GLU A 106 -9.13 2.81 -16.54
CA GLU A 106 -8.96 2.11 -17.83
C GLU A 106 -8.80 3.08 -19.00
N ASP A 107 -9.39 4.29 -18.89
CA ASP A 107 -9.33 5.34 -19.91
C ASP A 107 -8.13 6.29 -19.74
N ALA A 108 -7.21 6.02 -18.79
CA ALA A 108 -6.06 6.89 -18.56
C ALA A 108 -5.08 6.86 -19.74
N GLU A 109 -4.83 8.01 -20.33
CA GLU A 109 -3.89 8.18 -21.44
C GLU A 109 -2.85 9.28 -21.12
N PRO A 110 -1.54 8.94 -20.99
CA PRO A 110 -1.01 7.57 -21.03
C PRO A 110 -1.32 6.79 -19.75
N GLY A 111 -1.57 5.50 -19.89
CA GLY A 111 -1.81 4.61 -18.75
C GLY A 111 -0.56 4.42 -17.86
N PRO A 112 -0.74 3.96 -16.61
CA PRO A 112 0.35 3.84 -15.62
C PRO A 112 1.50 2.95 -16.09
N ALA A 113 1.21 1.90 -16.85
CA ALA A 113 2.23 1.02 -17.41
C ALA A 113 3.16 1.76 -18.40
N ALA A 114 2.61 2.63 -19.24
CA ALA A 114 3.37 3.43 -20.18
C ALA A 114 4.25 4.47 -19.47
N ILE A 115 3.72 5.13 -18.43
CA ILE A 115 4.47 6.09 -17.60
C ILE A 115 5.65 5.41 -16.92
N ILE A 116 5.43 4.24 -16.32
CA ILE A 116 6.48 3.46 -15.66
C ILE A 116 7.55 3.03 -16.67
N ALA A 117 7.14 2.47 -17.82
CA ALA A 117 8.07 2.01 -18.85
C ALA A 117 8.95 3.17 -19.39
N ALA A 118 8.35 4.32 -19.68
CA ALA A 118 9.07 5.51 -20.14
C ALA A 118 10.07 6.01 -19.09
N SER A 119 9.67 6.06 -17.82
CA SER A 119 10.51 6.53 -16.72
C SER A 119 11.70 5.60 -16.45
N VAL A 120 11.48 4.27 -16.50
CA VAL A 120 12.56 3.27 -16.40
C VAL A 120 13.50 3.40 -17.60
N GLY A 121 12.97 3.58 -18.79
CA GLY A 121 13.76 3.82 -20.01
C GLY A 121 14.65 5.06 -19.92
N ALA A 122 14.13 6.17 -19.39
CA ALA A 122 14.88 7.41 -19.19
C ALA A 122 16.08 7.23 -18.23
N GLY A 123 15.94 6.42 -17.21
CA GLY A 123 17.01 6.12 -16.26
C GLY A 123 18.05 5.12 -16.77
N GLY A 124 17.73 4.37 -17.82
CA GLY A 124 18.61 3.40 -18.47
C GLY A 124 18.97 2.21 -17.59
N GLY A 125 20.12 1.58 -17.88
CA GLY A 125 20.54 0.34 -17.22
C GLY A 125 20.84 0.44 -15.72
N ASP A 126 20.89 1.64 -15.17
CA ASP A 126 21.12 1.90 -13.74
C ASP A 126 19.81 1.87 -12.93
N VAL A 127 18.64 1.71 -13.58
CA VAL A 127 17.32 1.70 -12.93
C VAL A 127 16.82 0.28 -12.72
N ARG A 128 16.19 0.07 -11.58
CA ARG A 128 15.47 -1.15 -11.21
C ARG A 128 14.06 -0.78 -10.82
N LEU A 129 13.10 -1.53 -11.32
CA LEU A 129 11.71 -1.42 -10.86
C LEU A 129 11.55 -2.28 -9.61
N GLY A 130 11.14 -1.65 -8.51
CA GLY A 130 10.83 -2.31 -7.25
C GLY A 130 9.35 -2.72 -7.16
N GLY A 131 8.80 -2.70 -5.92
CA GLY A 131 7.42 -3.08 -5.69
C GLY A 131 6.43 -2.12 -6.33
N LEU A 132 5.33 -2.68 -6.85
CA LEU A 132 4.16 -1.95 -7.30
C LEU A 132 2.99 -2.31 -6.39
N VAL A 133 2.40 -1.30 -5.75
CA VAL A 133 1.27 -1.47 -4.82
C VAL A 133 0.11 -0.61 -5.31
N ARG A 134 -1.02 -1.26 -5.50
CA ARG A 134 -2.29 -0.59 -5.81
C ARG A 134 -3.00 -0.27 -4.50
N THR A 135 -3.53 0.93 -4.38
CA THR A 135 -4.18 1.37 -3.16
C THR A 135 -5.25 2.40 -3.48
N VAL A 136 -6.01 2.79 -2.47
CA VAL A 136 -6.97 3.89 -2.56
C VAL A 136 -6.34 5.12 -1.89
N ALA A 137 -6.46 6.28 -2.51
CA ALA A 137 -5.90 7.53 -1.99
C ALA A 137 -6.54 7.91 -0.65
N ASP A 138 -7.88 7.80 -0.54
CA ASP A 138 -8.63 8.07 0.69
C ASP A 138 -8.85 6.78 1.52
N GLN A 139 -7.76 6.21 2.02
CA GLN A 139 -7.85 5.06 2.94
C GLN A 139 -8.55 5.41 4.26
N ALA A 140 -8.39 6.65 4.73
CA ALA A 140 -8.98 7.09 5.98
C ALA A 140 -10.51 7.14 5.88
N GLY A 141 -11.05 7.69 4.79
CA GLY A 141 -12.49 7.71 4.53
C GLY A 141 -13.08 6.31 4.33
N LEU A 142 -12.33 5.40 3.66
CA LEU A 142 -12.75 4.01 3.54
C LEU A 142 -12.81 3.31 4.91
N LEU A 143 -11.81 3.52 5.75
CA LEU A 143 -11.76 2.95 7.09
C LEU A 143 -12.89 3.51 7.98
N ALA A 144 -13.18 4.82 7.88
CA ALA A 144 -14.30 5.41 8.59
C ALA A 144 -15.63 4.72 8.22
N ARG A 145 -15.90 4.55 6.93
CA ARG A 145 -17.10 3.83 6.46
C ARG A 145 -17.16 2.38 6.92
N ALA A 146 -16.01 1.69 6.97
CA ALA A 146 -15.95 0.33 7.49
C ALA A 146 -16.25 0.29 9.00
N ARG A 147 -15.81 1.30 9.77
CA ARG A 147 -16.15 1.46 11.20
C ARG A 147 -17.63 1.71 11.42
N ASP A 148 -18.23 2.58 10.63
CA ASP A 148 -19.67 2.85 10.69
C ASP A 148 -20.46 1.57 10.42
N ALA A 149 -20.11 0.82 9.40
CA ALA A 149 -20.74 -0.48 9.09
C ALA A 149 -20.53 -1.51 10.22
N ALA A 150 -19.36 -1.52 10.88
CA ALA A 150 -19.13 -2.38 12.04
C ALA A 150 -19.99 -2.01 13.25
N TRP A 151 -20.18 -0.71 13.47
CA TRP A 151 -21.09 -0.21 14.50
C TRP A 151 -22.52 -0.63 14.25
N ASP A 152 -23.03 -0.43 13.03
CA ASP A 152 -24.39 -0.77 12.65
C ASP A 152 -24.66 -2.28 12.78
N ASP A 153 -23.70 -3.13 12.43
CA ASP A 153 -23.78 -4.58 12.61
C ASP A 153 -23.82 -4.97 14.11
N ALA A 154 -23.01 -4.33 14.97
CA ALA A 154 -23.03 -4.56 16.40
C ALA A 154 -24.36 -4.14 17.01
N LEU A 155 -24.87 -2.95 16.63
CA LEU A 155 -26.13 -2.38 17.10
C LEU A 155 -27.31 -3.29 16.73
N ALA A 156 -27.42 -3.69 15.47
CA ALA A 156 -28.50 -4.55 14.99
C ALA A 156 -28.52 -5.91 15.73
N LYS A 157 -27.35 -6.46 16.03
CA LYS A 157 -27.24 -7.68 16.84
C LYS A 157 -27.70 -7.44 18.27
N ALA A 158 -27.27 -6.34 18.90
CA ALA A 158 -27.63 -5.99 20.27
C ALA A 158 -29.15 -5.79 20.43
N GLU A 159 -29.79 -5.03 19.53
CA GLU A 159 -31.24 -4.82 19.50
C GLU A 159 -32.01 -6.15 19.36
N ARG A 160 -31.53 -7.04 18.48
CA ARG A 160 -32.14 -8.36 18.29
C ARG A 160 -32.10 -9.19 19.57
N TYR A 161 -30.97 -9.21 20.29
CA TYR A 161 -30.83 -9.99 21.52
C TYR A 161 -31.60 -9.35 22.69
N ALA A 162 -31.59 -8.00 22.80
CA ALA A 162 -32.39 -7.29 23.78
C ALA A 162 -33.89 -7.62 23.63
N GLY A 163 -34.42 -7.54 22.39
CA GLY A 163 -35.82 -7.89 22.11
C GLY A 163 -36.16 -9.36 22.43
N ARG A 164 -35.25 -10.30 22.13
CA ARG A 164 -35.43 -11.72 22.49
C ARG A 164 -35.44 -11.96 24.03
N ALA A 165 -34.74 -11.13 24.78
CA ALA A 165 -34.71 -11.16 26.23
C ALA A 165 -35.88 -10.43 26.88
N GLY A 166 -36.80 -9.83 26.09
CA GLY A 166 -37.90 -9.01 26.57
C GLY A 166 -37.43 -7.69 27.21
N ARG A 167 -36.28 -7.17 26.71
CA ARG A 167 -35.62 -5.94 27.18
C ARG A 167 -35.49 -4.92 26.05
N THR A 168 -35.19 -3.69 26.41
CA THR A 168 -34.76 -2.65 25.45
C THR A 168 -33.28 -2.35 25.60
N LEU A 169 -32.71 -1.81 24.53
CA LEU A 169 -31.31 -1.41 24.54
C LEU A 169 -31.17 -0.03 25.18
N GLY A 170 -30.38 0.08 26.22
CA GLY A 170 -30.10 1.30 26.95
C GLY A 170 -28.80 1.97 26.53
N ALA A 171 -28.15 2.67 27.46
CA ALA A 171 -26.92 3.41 27.18
C ALA A 171 -25.74 2.52 26.80
N VAL A 172 -24.84 3.06 25.98
CA VAL A 172 -23.54 2.43 25.70
C VAL A 172 -22.66 2.52 26.95
N LEU A 173 -22.14 1.39 27.40
CA LEU A 173 -21.27 1.27 28.57
C LEU A 173 -19.79 1.22 28.21
N GLU A 174 -19.46 0.58 27.11
CA GLU A 174 -18.08 0.38 26.66
C GLU A 174 -18.01 0.23 25.15
N ILE A 175 -17.00 0.86 24.54
CA ILE A 175 -16.66 0.70 23.13
C ILE A 175 -15.17 0.32 23.08
N THR A 176 -14.84 -0.75 22.36
CA THR A 176 -13.46 -1.14 22.09
C THR A 176 -13.32 -1.44 20.61
N GLU A 177 -12.49 -0.66 19.93
CA GLU A 177 -12.10 -0.98 18.56
C GLU A 177 -11.02 -2.06 18.60
N HIS A 178 -11.22 -3.15 17.86
CA HIS A 178 -10.18 -4.11 17.64
C HIS A 178 -9.40 -3.67 16.39
N THR A 179 -8.28 -3.02 16.61
CA THR A 179 -7.27 -2.81 15.57
C THR A 179 -6.53 -4.12 15.32
N GLY A 180 -7.26 -5.12 14.85
CA GLY A 180 -6.69 -6.36 14.37
C GLY A 180 -6.04 -6.10 13.03
N GLY A 181 -4.73 -5.85 13.03
CA GLY A 181 -3.86 -5.85 11.87
C GLY A 181 -4.18 -4.78 10.82
N MET A 182 -3.13 -4.17 10.28
CA MET A 182 -3.20 -3.37 9.05
C MET A 182 -4.08 -4.08 8.01
N PRO A 183 -4.84 -3.32 7.20
CA PRO A 183 -5.66 -3.88 6.13
C PRO A 183 -4.81 -4.86 5.31
N GLN A 184 -5.13 -6.14 5.41
CA GLN A 184 -4.52 -7.14 4.55
C GLN A 184 -5.16 -6.97 3.17
N TYR A 185 -4.42 -6.37 2.26
CA TYR A 185 -4.72 -6.45 0.85
C TYR A 185 -4.59 -7.92 0.44
N ALA A 186 -5.69 -8.64 0.40
CA ALA A 186 -5.73 -9.98 -0.17
C ALA A 186 -6.10 -9.84 -1.66
N PRO A 187 -5.13 -9.93 -2.58
CA PRO A 187 -5.46 -9.99 -4.00
C PRO A 187 -6.13 -11.33 -4.27
N LYS A 188 -7.41 -11.33 -4.60
CA LYS A 188 -8.05 -12.50 -5.21
C LYS A 188 -7.52 -12.63 -6.64
N LEU A 189 -6.47 -13.42 -6.81
CA LEU A 189 -5.99 -13.83 -8.12
C LEU A 189 -7.05 -14.69 -8.79
N ARG A 190 -7.77 -14.14 -9.75
CA ARG A 190 -8.42 -14.96 -10.78
C ARG A 190 -7.32 -15.45 -11.71
N ALA A 191 -7.05 -16.73 -11.67
CA ALA A 191 -6.18 -17.39 -12.65
C ALA A 191 -6.87 -17.32 -14.02
N VAL A 192 -6.37 -16.45 -14.90
CA VAL A 192 -6.69 -16.47 -16.31
C VAL A 192 -5.55 -17.22 -17.00
N SER A 193 -5.86 -18.39 -17.54
CA SER A 193 -4.95 -19.17 -18.39
C SER A 193 -4.78 -18.42 -19.70
N ALA A 194 -3.60 -17.85 -19.94
CA ALA A 194 -3.24 -17.28 -21.23
C ALA A 194 -2.64 -18.36 -22.13
N PRO A 195 -3.02 -18.46 -23.42
CA PRO A 195 -2.34 -19.33 -24.38
C PRO A 195 -0.99 -18.74 -24.75
N MET A 196 0.04 -19.61 -24.78
CA MET A 196 1.37 -19.28 -25.29
C MET A 196 1.26 -19.03 -26.81
N GLY A 197 1.65 -17.84 -27.22
CA GLY A 197 1.85 -17.48 -28.62
C GLY A 197 3.00 -16.46 -28.71
N GLU A 198 4.01 -16.81 -29.47
CA GLU A 198 5.24 -16.02 -29.67
C GLU A 198 4.95 -14.73 -30.42
N SER A 199 5.39 -13.58 -29.88
CA SER A 199 5.98 -12.49 -30.68
C SER A 199 6.56 -11.41 -29.76
N PHE A 200 7.86 -11.18 -29.83
CA PHE A 200 8.59 -10.22 -29.01
C PHE A 200 8.51 -8.80 -29.60
N ALA A 201 7.45 -8.09 -29.29
CA ALA A 201 7.53 -6.65 -29.07
C ALA A 201 7.30 -6.47 -27.57
N ALA A 202 8.20 -5.78 -26.86
CA ALA A 202 8.08 -5.59 -25.43
C ALA A 202 6.84 -4.73 -25.13
N ALA A 203 5.68 -5.36 -25.07
CA ALA A 203 4.47 -4.72 -24.61
C ALA A 203 4.61 -4.40 -23.11
N PRO A 204 4.17 -3.22 -22.64
CA PRO A 204 4.15 -2.91 -21.23
C PRO A 204 3.39 -3.99 -20.48
N VAL A 205 3.92 -4.40 -19.30
CA VAL A 205 3.23 -5.38 -18.46
C VAL A 205 1.89 -4.78 -18.03
N PRO A 206 0.75 -5.40 -18.36
CA PRO A 206 -0.56 -4.87 -17.99
C PRO A 206 -0.69 -4.85 -16.46
N VAL A 207 -1.30 -3.77 -15.94
CA VAL A 207 -1.56 -3.59 -14.51
C VAL A 207 -3.07 -3.68 -14.28
N GLU A 208 -3.52 -4.86 -13.86
CA GLU A 208 -4.92 -5.08 -13.51
C GLU A 208 -5.23 -4.46 -12.14
N LEU A 209 -6.29 -3.65 -12.03
CA LEU A 209 -6.59 -2.90 -10.81
C LEU A 209 -7.17 -3.78 -9.68
N GLY A 210 -8.10 -4.67 -9.98
CA GLY A 210 -8.80 -5.48 -8.97
C GLY A 210 -9.57 -4.62 -7.97
N GLU A 211 -10.17 -5.24 -6.96
CA GLU A 211 -10.83 -4.55 -5.84
C GLU A 211 -9.99 -4.68 -4.56
N SER A 212 -10.00 -3.63 -3.75
CA SER A 212 -9.45 -3.62 -2.40
C SER A 212 -10.58 -3.65 -1.38
N GLU A 213 -10.47 -4.47 -0.34
CA GLU A 213 -11.43 -4.54 0.76
C GLU A 213 -10.75 -4.07 2.05
N ILE A 214 -11.40 -3.11 2.73
CA ILE A 214 -10.98 -2.63 4.06
C ILE A 214 -12.03 -3.10 5.05
N THR A 215 -11.58 -3.71 6.16
CA THR A 215 -12.42 -4.21 7.22
C THR A 215 -12.16 -3.49 8.53
N ALA A 216 -13.20 -3.34 9.34
CA ALA A 216 -13.11 -2.88 10.71
C ALA A 216 -13.91 -3.79 11.63
N SER A 217 -13.57 -3.83 12.91
CA SER A 217 -14.32 -4.55 13.92
C SER A 217 -14.41 -3.75 15.22
N VAL A 218 -15.57 -3.81 15.85
CA VAL A 218 -15.83 -3.13 17.10
C VAL A 218 -16.50 -4.08 18.10
N ARG A 219 -16.14 -3.97 19.36
CA ARG A 219 -16.87 -4.57 20.48
C ARG A 219 -17.59 -3.47 21.23
N VAL A 220 -18.88 -3.61 21.39
CA VAL A 220 -19.70 -2.63 22.11
C VAL A 220 -20.52 -3.32 23.17
N THR A 221 -20.60 -2.71 24.34
CA THR A 221 -21.42 -3.16 25.47
C THR A 221 -22.48 -2.12 25.76
N TRP A 222 -23.74 -2.55 25.78
CA TRP A 222 -24.89 -1.72 26.12
C TRP A 222 -25.53 -2.21 27.42
N GLN A 223 -26.15 -1.27 28.14
CA GLN A 223 -27.08 -1.59 29.20
C GLN A 223 -28.35 -2.22 28.62
N LEU A 224 -28.98 -3.11 29.36
CA LEU A 224 -30.32 -3.63 29.07
C LEU A 224 -31.29 -3.07 30.08
N ASP A 225 -32.30 -2.35 29.60
CA ASP A 225 -33.38 -1.74 30.38
C ASP A 225 -34.62 -2.63 30.44
#